data_25c6fcc958ffb0e29cb81cb439e52a32
#
_entry.id   25c6fcc958ffb0e29cb81cb439e52a32
#
_cell.length_a   1.000
_cell.length_b   1.000
_cell.length_c   1.000
_cell.angle_alpha   90.00
_cell.angle_beta   90.00
_cell.angle_gamma   90.00
#
_symmetry.space_group_name_H-M   'P 1'
#
loop_
_entity.id
_entity.type
_entity.pdbx_description
1 polymer ?
#
loop_
_entity_poly.entity_id
_entity_poly.type
_entity_poly.pdbx_seq_one_letter_code
_entity_poly.pdbx_strand_id
1 'polypeptide(L)'
;MDIKDLRENIDAIDREIVELFKKRMNVAAEVAEYKRENNMNVLDSSRERALLAKVAELSGKEFEDYTRTLYSTILDLSRSYQHRRLGATAELSELIDRAEKNTARIFPESATVACQGVEGAYSQMAAEKLFRAPSIMFFSSFENVFTAIESGMCKYGVLPIENSTAGSVKQVYDLMVSRKFKIVRSVRIKIDHNLLVKKGTKLSDVKEIFSHEQAISQCSDFLAGIGKDVKITRVENTAVAARMVAESDRRDVASLSSRSCATQYGLSVLAGSVQNNGNNHTRFICISNELEIYPGADRTSLMLVTPHRPGALYKMLARFNALGINLLKLESRPLPDRDFEFMFYFDLEASVYSPKLAQLLAELEQECDEFTYLGSYLEVF
;
A
#
# COMPACT_ATOMS: atom_id res chain seq x y z
N MET A 1 -24.98 -7.24 -45.94
CA MET A 1 -23.76 -6.54 -45.42
C MET A 1 -23.02 -7.61 -44.62
N ASP A 2 -21.79 -7.93 -45.04
CA ASP A 2 -20.98 -8.92 -44.33
C ASP A 2 -20.33 -8.28 -43.11
N ILE A 3 -19.99 -9.08 -42.10
CA ILE A 3 -19.31 -8.62 -40.88
C ILE A 3 -17.97 -7.93 -41.22
N LYS A 4 -17.36 -8.30 -42.32
CA LYS A 4 -16.14 -7.67 -42.84
C LYS A 4 -16.40 -6.23 -43.28
N ASP A 5 -17.47 -5.99 -44.04
CA ASP A 5 -17.85 -4.64 -44.49
C ASP A 5 -18.15 -3.70 -43.30
N LEU A 6 -18.82 -4.25 -42.24
CA LEU A 6 -19.11 -3.51 -41.02
C LEU A 6 -17.83 -3.14 -40.26
N ARG A 7 -16.85 -4.03 -40.17
CA ARG A 7 -15.54 -3.74 -39.54
C ARG A 7 -14.75 -2.71 -40.33
N GLU A 8 -14.72 -2.81 -41.65
CA GLU A 8 -14.04 -1.80 -42.50
C GLU A 8 -14.65 -0.41 -42.33
N ASN A 9 -15.96 -0.31 -42.17
CA ASN A 9 -16.64 0.95 -41.87
C ASN A 9 -16.27 1.48 -40.47
N ILE A 10 -16.21 0.63 -39.45
CA ILE A 10 -15.75 1.01 -38.11
C ILE A 10 -14.30 1.50 -38.15
N ASP A 11 -13.40 0.80 -38.82
CA ASP A 11 -11.99 1.18 -38.97
C ASP A 11 -11.81 2.54 -39.67
N ALA A 12 -12.72 2.90 -40.58
CA ALA A 12 -12.71 4.20 -41.21
C ALA A 12 -13.13 5.30 -40.25
N ILE A 13 -14.21 5.07 -39.48
CA ILE A 13 -14.69 6.01 -38.45
C ILE A 13 -13.64 6.19 -37.34
N ASP A 14 -13.01 5.12 -36.90
CA ASP A 14 -11.95 5.17 -35.86
C ASP A 14 -10.77 6.05 -36.30
N ARG A 15 -10.38 6.00 -37.57
CA ARG A 15 -9.34 6.89 -38.11
C ARG A 15 -9.75 8.36 -38.03
N GLU A 16 -11.01 8.68 -38.32
CA GLU A 16 -11.52 10.05 -38.20
C GLU A 16 -11.56 10.51 -36.75
N ILE A 17 -12.03 9.65 -35.82
CA ILE A 17 -12.04 9.93 -34.39
C ILE A 17 -10.64 10.25 -33.88
N VAL A 18 -9.63 9.45 -34.25
CA VAL A 18 -8.22 9.68 -33.85
C VAL A 18 -7.73 11.03 -34.37
N GLU A 19 -7.99 11.37 -35.63
CA GLU A 19 -7.55 12.65 -36.20
C GLU A 19 -8.25 13.84 -35.54
N LEU A 20 -9.54 13.75 -35.27
CA LEU A 20 -10.30 14.78 -34.55
C LEU A 20 -9.82 14.92 -33.10
N PHE A 21 -9.53 13.81 -32.43
CA PHE A 21 -8.96 13.82 -31.09
C PHE A 21 -7.60 14.51 -31.03
N LYS A 22 -6.70 14.19 -31.97
CA LYS A 22 -5.39 14.84 -32.09
C LYS A 22 -5.52 16.36 -32.31
N LYS A 23 -6.40 16.78 -33.22
CA LYS A 23 -6.68 18.19 -33.47
C LYS A 23 -7.18 18.88 -32.19
N ARG A 24 -8.11 18.26 -31.48
CA ARG A 24 -8.65 18.79 -30.23
C ARG A 24 -7.56 18.93 -29.16
N MET A 25 -6.66 17.96 -29.04
CA MET A 25 -5.57 18.01 -28.07
C MET A 25 -4.54 19.11 -28.40
N ASN A 26 -4.27 19.35 -29.67
CA ASN A 26 -3.39 20.45 -30.08
C ASN A 26 -3.98 21.82 -29.68
N VAL A 27 -5.27 22.05 -29.93
CA VAL A 27 -5.94 23.27 -29.47
C VAL A 27 -5.95 23.37 -27.94
N ALA A 28 -6.09 22.26 -27.23
CA ALA A 28 -6.02 22.25 -25.77
C ALA A 28 -4.61 22.67 -25.26
N ALA A 29 -3.54 22.34 -26.00
CA ALA A 29 -2.19 22.82 -25.68
C ALA A 29 -2.06 24.34 -25.85
N GLU A 30 -2.63 24.90 -26.93
CA GLU A 30 -2.67 26.37 -27.15
C GLU A 30 -3.46 27.08 -26.04
N VAL A 31 -4.59 26.50 -25.61
CA VAL A 31 -5.38 26.99 -24.47
C VAL A 31 -4.57 26.97 -23.18
N ALA A 32 -3.74 25.95 -22.96
CA ALA A 32 -2.88 25.88 -21.79
C ALA A 32 -1.86 27.03 -21.76
N GLU A 33 -1.18 27.28 -22.87
CA GLU A 33 -0.25 28.40 -22.99
C GLU A 33 -0.92 29.75 -22.72
N TYR A 34 -2.10 29.98 -23.31
CA TYR A 34 -2.88 31.19 -23.07
C TYR A 34 -3.25 31.35 -21.58
N LYS A 35 -3.68 30.25 -20.92
CA LYS A 35 -4.02 30.28 -19.50
C LYS A 35 -2.80 30.60 -18.63
N ARG A 36 -1.64 30.05 -18.95
CA ARG A 36 -0.38 30.34 -18.26
C ARG A 36 -0.01 31.81 -18.34
N GLU A 37 -0.04 32.37 -19.55
CA GLU A 37 0.28 33.80 -19.79
C GLU A 37 -0.67 34.76 -19.06
N ASN A 38 -1.91 34.34 -18.82
CA ASN A 38 -2.94 35.13 -18.14
C ASN A 38 -3.19 34.72 -16.69
N ASN A 39 -2.34 33.88 -16.07
CA ASN A 39 -2.48 33.37 -14.70
C ASN A 39 -3.85 32.73 -14.42
N MET A 40 -4.41 32.00 -15.37
CA MET A 40 -5.70 31.32 -15.26
C MET A 40 -5.51 29.84 -14.86
N ASN A 41 -6.42 29.31 -14.06
CA ASN A 41 -6.44 27.90 -13.72
C ASN A 41 -6.71 27.01 -14.95
N VAL A 42 -6.07 25.84 -15.02
CA VAL A 42 -6.34 24.85 -16.07
C VAL A 42 -7.78 24.36 -16.00
N LEU A 43 -8.28 24.05 -14.81
CA LEU A 43 -9.67 23.63 -14.60
C LEU A 43 -10.63 24.83 -14.71
N ASP A 44 -11.57 24.74 -15.65
CA ASP A 44 -12.74 25.61 -15.76
C ASP A 44 -14.01 24.75 -15.66
N SER A 45 -14.46 24.55 -14.41
CA SER A 45 -15.64 23.72 -14.11
C SER A 45 -16.94 24.21 -14.76
N SER A 46 -17.05 25.51 -14.99
CA SER A 46 -18.23 26.08 -15.64
C SER A 46 -18.27 25.71 -17.12
N ARG A 47 -17.16 25.90 -17.80
CA ARG A 47 -16.98 25.53 -19.20
C ARG A 47 -17.15 24.03 -19.44
N GLU A 48 -16.60 23.19 -18.56
CA GLU A 48 -16.75 21.73 -18.67
C GLU A 48 -18.22 21.29 -18.52
N ARG A 49 -18.95 21.81 -17.54
CA ARG A 49 -20.39 21.52 -17.38
C ARG A 49 -21.19 21.93 -18.60
N ALA A 50 -20.94 23.12 -19.12
CA ALA A 50 -21.63 23.60 -20.32
C ALA A 50 -21.33 22.72 -21.55
N LEU A 51 -20.09 22.27 -21.71
CA LEU A 51 -19.69 21.35 -22.78
C LEU A 51 -20.40 20.00 -22.64
N LEU A 52 -20.40 19.40 -21.46
CA LEU A 52 -21.05 18.09 -21.21
C LEU A 52 -22.55 18.14 -21.47
N ALA A 53 -23.22 19.25 -21.11
CA ALA A 53 -24.63 19.46 -21.44
C ALA A 53 -24.86 19.54 -22.97
N LYS A 54 -24.03 20.34 -23.66
CA LYS A 54 -24.12 20.51 -25.10
C LYS A 54 -23.91 19.21 -25.89
N VAL A 55 -22.88 18.41 -25.52
CA VAL A 55 -22.59 17.16 -26.25
C VAL A 55 -23.67 16.09 -26.00
N ALA A 56 -24.24 16.08 -24.80
CA ALA A 56 -25.37 15.22 -24.48
C ALA A 56 -26.60 15.55 -25.37
N GLU A 57 -26.92 16.81 -25.51
CA GLU A 57 -28.01 17.27 -26.39
C GLU A 57 -27.74 16.88 -27.87
N LEU A 58 -26.51 17.09 -28.34
CA LEU A 58 -26.09 16.75 -29.71
C LEU A 58 -26.17 15.27 -30.03
N SER A 59 -25.94 14.38 -29.03
CA SER A 59 -25.96 12.95 -29.24
C SER A 59 -27.35 12.31 -29.28
N GLY A 60 -28.38 13.03 -28.83
CA GLY A 60 -29.73 12.50 -28.69
C GLY A 60 -29.86 11.53 -27.49
N LYS A 61 -31.12 11.23 -27.12
CA LYS A 61 -31.44 10.45 -25.91
C LYS A 61 -30.82 9.08 -25.85
N GLU A 62 -30.66 8.43 -26.99
CA GLU A 62 -30.10 7.06 -27.05
C GLU A 62 -28.62 7.01 -26.65
N PHE A 63 -27.84 8.02 -27.01
CA PHE A 63 -26.39 8.06 -26.79
C PHE A 63 -25.95 9.06 -25.74
N GLU A 64 -26.89 9.72 -25.04
CA GLU A 64 -26.58 10.78 -24.08
C GLU A 64 -25.58 10.35 -23.02
N ASP A 65 -25.83 9.24 -22.31
CA ASP A 65 -24.97 8.77 -21.22
C ASP A 65 -23.59 8.30 -21.71
N TYR A 66 -23.56 7.62 -22.86
CA TYR A 66 -22.30 7.20 -23.50
C TYR A 66 -21.46 8.40 -23.91
N THR A 67 -22.08 9.42 -24.49
CA THR A 67 -21.41 10.63 -24.93
C THR A 67 -20.92 11.46 -23.74
N ARG A 68 -21.70 11.58 -22.67
CA ARG A 68 -21.25 12.22 -21.43
C ARG A 68 -20.00 11.53 -20.86
N THR A 69 -19.99 10.19 -20.83
CA THR A 69 -18.85 9.41 -20.34
C THR A 69 -17.62 9.59 -21.20
N LEU A 70 -17.77 9.50 -22.53
CA LEU A 70 -16.68 9.73 -23.48
C LEU A 70 -16.09 11.13 -23.33
N TYR A 71 -16.92 12.17 -23.32
CA TYR A 71 -16.43 13.54 -23.21
C TYR A 71 -15.87 13.87 -21.84
N SER A 72 -16.38 13.27 -20.76
CA SER A 72 -15.73 13.35 -19.45
C SER A 72 -14.30 12.83 -19.51
N THR A 73 -14.09 11.67 -20.14
CA THR A 73 -12.75 11.09 -20.35
C THR A 73 -11.86 11.99 -21.22
N ILE A 74 -12.41 12.54 -22.32
CA ILE A 74 -11.66 13.47 -23.19
C ILE A 74 -11.25 14.74 -22.42
N LEU A 75 -12.10 15.28 -21.55
CA LEU A 75 -11.79 16.44 -20.72
C LEU A 75 -10.68 16.12 -19.72
N ASP A 76 -10.74 14.95 -19.06
CA ASP A 76 -9.70 14.50 -18.14
C ASP A 76 -8.34 14.35 -18.87
N LEU A 77 -8.31 13.69 -20.01
CA LEU A 77 -7.08 13.57 -20.84
C LEU A 77 -6.58 14.93 -21.32
N SER A 78 -7.47 15.86 -21.64
CA SER A 78 -7.11 17.21 -22.05
C SER A 78 -6.45 18.00 -20.93
N ARG A 79 -6.94 17.91 -19.68
CA ARG A 79 -6.29 18.53 -18.53
C ARG A 79 -4.91 17.92 -18.27
N SER A 80 -4.83 16.60 -18.25
CA SER A 80 -3.55 15.90 -18.13
C SER A 80 -2.52 16.37 -19.16
N TYR A 81 -2.94 16.49 -20.43
CA TYR A 81 -2.06 16.98 -21.49
C TYR A 81 -1.65 18.45 -21.30
N GLN A 82 -2.59 19.31 -20.86
CA GLN A 82 -2.32 20.72 -20.54
C GLN A 82 -1.30 20.84 -19.40
N HIS A 83 -1.48 20.12 -18.29
CA HIS A 83 -0.56 20.11 -17.15
C HIS A 83 0.86 19.68 -17.56
N ARG A 84 0.96 18.62 -18.34
CA ARG A 84 2.25 18.17 -18.88
C ARG A 84 2.97 19.24 -19.72
N ARG A 85 2.21 19.98 -20.52
CA ARG A 85 2.78 21.07 -21.36
C ARG A 85 3.24 22.27 -20.54
N LEU A 86 2.56 22.55 -19.43
CA LEU A 86 2.87 23.67 -18.57
C LEU A 86 4.06 23.43 -17.64
N GLY A 87 4.59 22.20 -17.59
CA GLY A 87 5.73 21.85 -16.74
C GLY A 87 5.41 21.95 -15.21
N ALA A 88 4.13 21.84 -14.87
CA ALA A 88 3.65 22.00 -13.50
C ALA A 88 3.96 20.77 -12.65
N THR A 89 5.25 20.58 -12.26
CA THR A 89 5.68 19.46 -11.42
C THR A 89 7.01 19.69 -10.73
N ALA A 90 7.41 20.94 -10.55
CA ALA A 90 8.76 21.21 -10.11
C ALA A 90 9.05 20.65 -8.71
N GLU A 91 8.15 20.84 -7.72
CA GLU A 91 8.48 20.55 -6.31
C GLU A 91 8.63 19.05 -6.01
N LEU A 92 7.65 18.23 -6.39
CA LEU A 92 7.71 16.79 -6.12
C LEU A 92 8.80 16.10 -6.95
N SER A 93 8.95 16.49 -8.22
CA SER A 93 10.02 15.96 -9.07
C SER A 93 11.40 16.32 -8.53
N GLU A 94 11.60 17.58 -8.12
CA GLU A 94 12.84 18.02 -7.47
C GLU A 94 13.09 17.30 -6.13
N LEU A 95 12.04 17.02 -5.35
CA LEU A 95 12.14 16.26 -4.11
C LEU A 95 12.62 14.83 -4.39
N ILE A 96 12.05 14.17 -5.39
CA ILE A 96 12.43 12.82 -5.81
C ILE A 96 13.87 12.81 -6.34
N ASP A 97 14.21 13.71 -7.24
CA ASP A 97 15.56 13.83 -7.80
C ASP A 97 16.62 14.09 -6.72
N ARG A 98 16.28 14.91 -5.73
CA ARG A 98 17.12 15.19 -4.57
C ARG A 98 17.29 13.97 -3.69
N ALA A 99 16.20 13.24 -3.42
CA ALA A 99 16.24 12.02 -2.65
C ALA A 99 17.11 10.95 -3.35
N GLU A 100 16.96 10.75 -4.65
CA GLU A 100 17.79 9.82 -5.43
C GLU A 100 19.29 10.17 -5.36
N LYS A 101 19.62 11.45 -5.49
CA LYS A 101 21.02 11.93 -5.47
C LYS A 101 21.66 11.83 -4.08
N ASN A 102 20.88 12.06 -3.02
CA ASN A 102 21.37 12.11 -1.65
C ASN A 102 21.31 10.75 -0.95
N THR A 103 20.49 9.81 -1.41
CA THR A 103 20.41 8.48 -0.83
C THR A 103 21.63 7.65 -1.22
N ALA A 104 22.19 6.93 -0.26
CA ALA A 104 23.29 6.01 -0.50
C ALA A 104 22.89 4.93 -1.52
N ARG A 105 23.84 4.46 -2.34
CA ARG A 105 23.55 3.43 -3.35
C ARG A 105 23.26 2.05 -2.75
N ILE A 106 23.67 1.82 -1.52
CA ILE A 106 23.49 0.56 -0.80
C ILE A 106 22.62 0.83 0.42
N PHE A 107 21.60 -0.01 0.62
CA PHE A 107 20.76 0.05 1.82
C PHE A 107 21.62 -0.25 3.05
N PRO A 108 21.47 0.45 4.19
CA PRO A 108 22.33 0.30 5.35
C PRO A 108 22.28 -1.13 5.90
N GLU A 109 23.46 -1.70 6.19
CA GLU A 109 23.54 -3.01 6.84
C GLU A 109 23.15 -2.95 8.32
N SER A 110 23.36 -1.81 8.99
CA SER A 110 23.03 -1.59 10.40
C SER A 110 22.30 -0.27 10.60
N ALA A 111 21.32 -0.27 11.48
CA ALA A 111 20.56 0.93 11.88
C ALA A 111 19.83 0.68 13.20
N THR A 112 19.39 1.77 13.85
CA THR A 112 18.39 1.71 14.93
C THR A 112 17.02 1.52 14.32
N VAL A 113 16.33 0.44 14.71
CA VAL A 113 15.05 0.03 14.11
C VAL A 113 13.98 -0.13 15.18
N ALA A 114 12.88 0.60 15.07
CA ALA A 114 11.71 0.45 15.93
C ALA A 114 10.83 -0.70 15.42
N CYS A 115 10.50 -1.66 16.29
CA CYS A 115 9.60 -2.77 16.01
C CYS A 115 8.49 -2.84 17.06
N GLN A 116 7.26 -3.14 16.65
CA GLN A 116 6.19 -3.42 17.62
C GLN A 116 6.30 -4.88 18.10
N GLY A 117 6.10 -5.09 19.39
CA GLY A 117 6.10 -6.40 20.02
C GLY A 117 7.29 -6.65 20.95
N VAL A 118 7.77 -7.86 20.96
CA VAL A 118 8.89 -8.33 21.81
C VAL A 118 9.86 -9.17 20.97
N GLU A 119 10.99 -9.58 21.56
CA GLU A 119 11.92 -10.51 20.92
C GLU A 119 11.19 -11.77 20.41
N GLY A 120 11.55 -12.22 19.21
CA GLY A 120 10.90 -13.34 18.52
C GLY A 120 9.66 -12.96 17.70
N ALA A 121 9.19 -11.70 17.74
CA ALA A 121 8.07 -11.25 16.93
C ALA A 121 8.41 -11.25 15.41
N TYR A 122 7.38 -11.35 14.57
CA TYR A 122 7.56 -11.28 13.11
C TYR A 122 8.10 -9.93 12.63
N SER A 123 7.87 -8.84 13.37
CA SER A 123 8.48 -7.53 13.12
C SER A 123 10.01 -7.55 13.26
N GLN A 124 10.55 -8.30 14.24
CA GLN A 124 11.98 -8.54 14.35
C GLN A 124 12.51 -9.32 13.15
N MET A 125 11.85 -10.43 12.77
CA MET A 125 12.24 -11.21 11.59
C MET A 125 12.25 -10.35 10.32
N ALA A 126 11.30 -9.44 10.19
CA ALA A 126 11.24 -8.48 9.09
C ALA A 126 12.43 -7.51 9.13
N ALA A 127 12.76 -6.97 10.29
CA ALA A 127 13.91 -6.08 10.47
C ALA A 127 15.25 -6.82 10.16
N GLU A 128 15.44 -8.05 10.67
CA GLU A 128 16.62 -8.86 10.41
C GLU A 128 16.75 -9.31 8.94
N LYS A 129 15.64 -9.40 8.22
CA LYS A 129 15.67 -9.67 6.78
C LYS A 129 16.02 -8.43 5.96
N LEU A 130 15.64 -7.24 6.43
CA LEU A 130 15.95 -5.97 5.79
C LEU A 130 17.37 -5.48 6.08
N PHE A 131 17.84 -5.67 7.30
CA PHE A 131 19.14 -5.20 7.79
C PHE A 131 19.98 -6.39 8.25
N ARG A 132 21.26 -6.38 7.93
CA ARG A 132 22.18 -7.45 8.33
C ARG A 132 22.45 -7.48 9.84
N ALA A 133 22.51 -6.30 10.47
CA ALA A 133 22.81 -6.13 11.89
C ALA A 133 22.00 -4.95 12.47
N PRO A 134 20.65 -5.09 12.60
CA PRO A 134 19.82 -4.02 13.15
C PRO A 134 19.99 -3.93 14.68
N SER A 135 20.02 -2.70 15.20
CA SER A 135 19.83 -2.44 16.64
C SER A 135 18.33 -2.22 16.87
N ILE A 136 17.63 -3.28 17.32
CA ILE A 136 16.17 -3.26 17.42
C ILE A 136 15.73 -2.73 18.78
N MET A 137 14.78 -1.77 18.76
CA MET A 137 14.05 -1.30 19.92
C MET A 137 12.60 -1.74 19.83
N PHE A 138 12.12 -2.43 20.87
CA PHE A 138 10.74 -2.94 20.89
C PHE A 138 9.79 -1.97 21.58
N PHE A 139 8.63 -1.79 20.97
CA PHE A 139 7.56 -0.92 21.46
C PHE A 139 6.25 -1.69 21.60
N SER A 140 5.43 -1.31 22.56
CA SER A 140 4.17 -1.99 22.88
C SER A 140 3.08 -1.76 21.81
N SER A 141 3.12 -0.66 21.07
CA SER A 141 2.11 -0.31 20.07
C SER A 141 2.72 0.18 18.76
N PHE A 142 1.95 0.12 17.68
CA PHE A 142 2.34 0.70 16.38
C PHE A 142 2.50 2.22 16.49
N GLU A 143 1.68 2.89 17.27
CA GLU A 143 1.78 4.34 17.49
C GLU A 143 3.15 4.72 18.06
N ASN A 144 3.67 3.96 19.02
CA ASN A 144 4.99 4.20 19.60
C ASN A 144 6.12 4.00 18.60
N VAL A 145 5.96 3.12 17.59
CA VAL A 145 6.91 2.98 16.49
C VAL A 145 6.96 4.26 15.66
N PHE A 146 5.82 4.84 15.28
CA PHE A 146 5.76 6.12 14.58
C PHE A 146 6.41 7.25 15.42
N THR A 147 6.08 7.32 16.70
CA THR A 147 6.64 8.32 17.63
C THR A 147 8.17 8.19 17.75
N ALA A 148 8.70 6.97 17.77
CA ALA A 148 10.15 6.73 17.80
C ALA A 148 10.86 7.22 16.53
N ILE A 149 10.21 7.13 15.37
CA ILE A 149 10.72 7.67 14.11
C ILE A 149 10.64 9.20 14.09
N GLU A 150 9.48 9.76 14.43
CA GLU A 150 9.24 11.21 14.44
C GLU A 150 10.18 11.96 15.41
N SER A 151 10.49 11.34 16.56
CA SER A 151 11.42 11.89 17.56
C SER A 151 12.90 11.68 17.22
N GLY A 152 13.22 10.90 16.17
CA GLY A 152 14.60 10.54 15.82
C GLY A 152 15.26 9.53 16.78
N MET A 153 14.50 8.91 17.69
CA MET A 153 14.99 7.84 18.57
C MET A 153 15.45 6.62 17.76
N CYS A 154 14.69 6.27 16.73
CA CYS A 154 15.08 5.25 15.76
C CYS A 154 15.11 5.87 14.36
N LYS A 155 16.08 5.43 13.55
CA LYS A 155 16.16 5.89 12.16
C LYS A 155 15.07 5.25 11.29
N TYR A 156 14.76 3.98 11.53
CA TYR A 156 13.75 3.22 10.79
C TYR A 156 12.72 2.59 11.71
N GLY A 157 11.51 2.38 11.18
CA GLY A 157 10.46 1.59 11.82
C GLY A 157 10.01 0.47 10.90
N VAL A 158 9.70 -0.70 11.46
CA VAL A 158 9.18 -1.84 10.70
C VAL A 158 7.77 -2.17 11.19
N LEU A 159 6.80 -2.05 10.28
CA LEU A 159 5.38 -2.17 10.55
C LEU A 159 4.71 -3.17 9.61
N PRO A 160 3.84 -4.09 10.11
CA PRO A 160 3.03 -4.95 9.26
C PRO A 160 1.94 -4.12 8.59
N ILE A 161 1.75 -4.27 7.28
CA ILE A 161 0.72 -3.53 6.55
C ILE A 161 -0.41 -4.44 6.05
N GLU A 162 -0.06 -5.69 5.72
CA GLU A 162 -1.00 -6.64 5.14
C GLU A 162 -0.60 -8.08 5.44
N ASN A 163 -1.58 -8.92 5.70
CA ASN A 163 -1.42 -10.37 5.77
C ASN A 163 -2.26 -11.04 4.68
N SER A 164 -1.69 -12.01 3.97
CA SER A 164 -2.35 -12.66 2.82
C SER A 164 -3.64 -13.41 3.18
N THR A 165 -3.83 -13.76 4.44
CA THR A 165 -5.01 -14.48 4.93
C THR A 165 -5.96 -13.56 5.69
N ALA A 166 -5.45 -12.63 6.51
CA ALA A 166 -6.25 -11.76 7.37
C ALA A 166 -6.52 -10.37 6.76
N GLY A 167 -5.88 -10.05 5.64
CA GLY A 167 -6.04 -8.76 4.97
C GLY A 167 -5.23 -7.63 5.61
N SER A 168 -5.73 -6.42 5.49
CA SER A 168 -5.06 -5.19 5.89
C SER A 168 -4.95 -5.03 7.40
N VAL A 169 -3.80 -4.54 7.89
CA VAL A 169 -3.60 -4.16 9.30
C VAL A 169 -4.16 -2.76 9.51
N LYS A 170 -5.48 -2.68 9.74
CA LYS A 170 -6.26 -1.44 9.76
C LYS A 170 -5.66 -0.37 10.66
N GLN A 171 -5.19 -0.75 11.86
CA GLN A 171 -4.60 0.18 12.82
C GLN A 171 -3.37 0.91 12.26
N VAL A 172 -2.55 0.24 11.44
CA VAL A 172 -1.39 0.88 10.81
C VAL A 172 -1.84 1.90 9.76
N TYR A 173 -2.84 1.56 8.94
CA TYR A 173 -3.41 2.50 7.98
C TYR A 173 -4.06 3.72 8.65
N ASP A 174 -4.75 3.53 9.79
CA ASP A 174 -5.34 4.64 10.56
C ASP A 174 -4.26 5.60 11.07
N LEU A 175 -3.14 5.07 11.56
CA LEU A 175 -1.99 5.88 11.99
C LEU A 175 -1.33 6.60 10.81
N MET A 176 -1.26 5.99 9.63
CA MET A 176 -0.72 6.62 8.42
C MET A 176 -1.46 7.89 8.02
N VAL A 177 -2.77 7.99 8.29
CA VAL A 177 -3.57 9.18 7.97
C VAL A 177 -3.08 10.41 8.72
N SER A 178 -2.61 10.24 9.95
CA SER A 178 -2.27 11.35 10.86
C SER A 178 -0.76 11.57 11.08
N ARG A 179 0.09 10.65 10.60
CA ARG A 179 1.53 10.67 10.86
C ARG A 179 2.35 11.00 9.61
N LYS A 180 3.47 11.69 9.81
CA LYS A 180 4.44 11.98 8.73
C LYS A 180 5.49 10.88 8.70
N PHE A 181 5.67 10.27 7.54
CA PHE A 181 6.67 9.22 7.33
C PHE A 181 6.90 9.01 5.83
N LYS A 182 7.96 8.25 5.51
CA LYS A 182 8.26 7.78 4.15
C LYS A 182 8.50 6.28 4.19
N ILE A 183 8.12 5.57 3.13
CA ILE A 183 8.39 4.14 2.96
C ILE A 183 9.67 4.01 2.15
N VAL A 184 10.67 3.32 2.70
CA VAL A 184 11.99 3.16 2.08
C VAL A 184 12.26 1.74 1.59
N ARG A 185 11.55 0.75 2.13
CA ARG A 185 11.56 -0.66 1.69
C ARG A 185 10.31 -1.38 2.12
N SER A 186 10.06 -2.55 1.51
CA SER A 186 9.11 -3.52 2.04
C SER A 186 9.71 -4.92 1.99
N VAL A 187 9.14 -5.82 2.82
CA VAL A 187 9.58 -7.22 2.90
C VAL A 187 8.40 -8.13 3.16
N ARG A 188 8.41 -9.31 2.56
CA ARG A 188 7.44 -10.37 2.86
C ARG A 188 8.05 -11.42 3.77
N ILE A 189 7.33 -11.70 4.85
CA ILE A 189 7.69 -12.73 5.83
C ILE A 189 6.65 -13.83 5.79
N LYS A 190 7.11 -15.05 5.61
CA LYS A 190 6.26 -16.24 5.74
C LYS A 190 5.86 -16.42 7.20
N ILE A 191 4.57 -16.64 7.44
CA ILE A 191 4.01 -16.84 8.77
C ILE A 191 3.78 -18.34 8.95
N ASP A 192 4.63 -18.97 9.76
CA ASP A 192 4.50 -20.37 10.14
C ASP A 192 4.24 -20.47 11.65
N HIS A 193 3.13 -21.10 12.00
CA HIS A 193 2.79 -21.37 13.40
C HIS A 193 3.24 -22.77 13.78
N ASN A 194 3.92 -22.86 14.92
CA ASN A 194 4.41 -24.12 15.47
C ASN A 194 3.91 -24.25 16.90
N LEU A 195 3.61 -25.47 17.34
CA LEU A 195 3.33 -25.75 18.73
C LEU A 195 4.65 -25.87 19.50
N LEU A 196 4.92 -24.90 20.37
CA LEU A 196 6.14 -24.83 21.15
C LEU A 196 5.87 -25.21 22.61
N VAL A 197 6.75 -26.01 23.17
CA VAL A 197 6.66 -26.52 24.55
C VAL A 197 8.02 -26.51 25.23
N LYS A 198 8.07 -26.67 26.54
CA LYS A 198 9.31 -26.97 27.25
C LYS A 198 9.87 -28.31 26.83
N LYS A 199 11.19 -28.44 26.84
CA LYS A 199 11.89 -29.68 26.46
C LYS A 199 11.38 -30.89 27.25
N GLY A 200 10.98 -31.93 26.55
CA GLY A 200 10.54 -33.21 27.13
C GLY A 200 9.02 -33.29 27.33
N THR A 201 8.24 -32.24 27.10
CA THR A 201 6.77 -32.27 27.14
C THR A 201 6.22 -33.05 25.94
N LYS A 202 5.25 -33.94 26.16
CA LYS A 202 4.53 -34.69 25.10
C LYS A 202 3.20 -34.00 24.80
N LEU A 203 2.62 -34.29 23.64
CA LEU A 203 1.34 -33.70 23.25
C LEU A 203 0.20 -34.07 24.22
N SER A 204 0.22 -35.27 24.76
CA SER A 204 -0.73 -35.77 25.77
C SER A 204 -0.68 -34.99 27.10
N ASP A 205 0.44 -34.33 27.38
CA ASP A 205 0.63 -33.62 28.64
C ASP A 205 0.08 -32.18 28.57
N VAL A 206 -0.17 -31.66 27.35
CA VAL A 206 -0.59 -30.26 27.11
C VAL A 206 -2.03 -30.06 27.57
N LYS A 207 -2.23 -29.15 28.53
CA LYS A 207 -3.55 -28.76 29.06
C LYS A 207 -3.96 -27.34 28.68
N GLU A 208 -3.00 -26.48 28.33
CA GLU A 208 -3.29 -25.10 27.99
C GLU A 208 -2.36 -24.61 26.88
N ILE A 209 -2.94 -23.90 25.89
CA ILE A 209 -2.21 -23.32 24.77
C ILE A 209 -2.41 -21.80 24.76
N PHE A 210 -1.30 -21.06 24.77
CA PHE A 210 -1.31 -19.60 24.63
C PHE A 210 -1.06 -19.22 23.19
N SER A 211 -1.81 -18.25 22.66
CA SER A 211 -1.49 -17.59 21.39
C SER A 211 -2.30 -16.33 21.16
N HIS A 212 -1.96 -15.60 20.09
CA HIS A 212 -2.76 -14.51 19.57
C HIS A 212 -4.02 -15.04 18.86
N GLU A 213 -5.14 -14.33 18.98
CA GLU A 213 -6.44 -14.75 18.42
C GLU A 213 -6.36 -15.13 16.94
N GLN A 214 -5.61 -14.36 16.14
CA GLN A 214 -5.43 -14.63 14.72
C GLN A 214 -4.70 -15.97 14.47
N ALA A 215 -3.65 -16.28 15.24
CA ALA A 215 -2.92 -17.54 15.10
C ALA A 215 -3.80 -18.72 15.55
N ILE A 216 -4.61 -18.57 16.59
CA ILE A 216 -5.58 -19.56 17.04
C ILE A 216 -6.58 -19.86 15.90
N SER A 217 -7.15 -18.83 15.27
CA SER A 217 -8.07 -19.01 14.13
C SER A 217 -7.39 -19.70 12.94
N GLN A 218 -6.14 -19.33 12.63
CA GLN A 218 -5.37 -19.92 11.53
C GLN A 218 -4.93 -21.38 11.78
N CYS A 219 -4.97 -21.85 13.02
CA CYS A 219 -4.64 -23.21 13.43
C CYS A 219 -5.83 -24.02 13.91
N SER A 220 -7.06 -23.62 13.56
CA SER A 220 -8.30 -24.21 14.10
C SER A 220 -8.41 -25.71 13.87
N ASP A 221 -7.99 -26.22 12.71
CA ASP A 221 -8.09 -27.64 12.39
C ASP A 221 -7.13 -28.48 13.25
N PHE A 222 -5.90 -27.98 13.43
CA PHE A 222 -4.94 -28.62 14.34
C PHE A 222 -5.43 -28.61 15.78
N LEU A 223 -5.95 -27.47 16.26
CA LEU A 223 -6.48 -27.34 17.61
C LEU A 223 -7.69 -28.24 17.87
N ALA A 224 -8.57 -28.39 16.88
CA ALA A 224 -9.70 -29.34 16.95
C ALA A 224 -9.24 -30.80 17.09
N GLY A 225 -8.08 -31.13 16.52
CA GLY A 225 -7.49 -32.49 16.59
C GLY A 225 -6.76 -32.79 17.91
N ILE A 226 -6.37 -31.80 18.70
CA ILE A 226 -5.68 -32.01 19.98
C ILE A 226 -6.64 -32.52 21.09
N GLY A 227 -7.90 -32.15 21.02
CA GLY A 227 -8.93 -32.56 21.99
C GLY A 227 -9.62 -31.38 22.67
N LYS A 228 -10.83 -31.63 23.16
CA LYS A 228 -11.70 -30.59 23.75
C LYS A 228 -11.29 -30.15 25.16
N ASP A 229 -10.42 -30.89 25.82
CA ASP A 229 -10.00 -30.65 27.22
C ASP A 229 -8.81 -29.67 27.31
N VAL A 230 -8.26 -29.24 26.17
CA VAL A 230 -7.14 -28.28 26.16
C VAL A 230 -7.70 -26.85 26.16
N LYS A 231 -7.35 -26.11 27.20
CA LYS A 231 -7.74 -24.70 27.32
C LYS A 231 -6.94 -23.84 26.33
N ILE A 232 -7.63 -22.94 25.62
CA ILE A 232 -7.00 -21.95 24.73
C ILE A 232 -7.06 -20.58 25.39
N THR A 233 -5.89 -20.00 25.65
CA THR A 233 -5.77 -18.67 26.28
C THR A 233 -5.19 -17.66 25.29
N ARG A 234 -5.94 -16.58 25.07
CA ARG A 234 -5.55 -15.49 24.16
C ARG A 234 -4.57 -14.54 24.83
N VAL A 235 -3.55 -14.15 24.09
CA VAL A 235 -2.53 -13.17 24.50
C VAL A 235 -2.27 -12.16 23.38
N GLU A 236 -1.57 -11.09 23.70
CA GLU A 236 -1.34 -9.93 22.80
C GLU A 236 -0.67 -10.29 21.47
N ASN A 237 0.30 -11.21 21.48
CA ASN A 237 0.99 -11.69 20.28
C ASN A 237 1.61 -13.07 20.49
N THR A 238 2.02 -13.71 19.41
CA THR A 238 2.57 -15.07 19.42
C THR A 238 3.94 -15.19 20.12
N ALA A 239 4.76 -14.13 20.11
CA ALA A 239 6.05 -14.13 20.80
C ALA A 239 5.88 -13.99 22.30
N VAL A 240 4.94 -13.18 22.79
CA VAL A 240 4.55 -13.13 24.20
C VAL A 240 4.06 -14.50 24.66
N ALA A 241 3.26 -15.20 23.85
CA ALA A 241 2.81 -16.56 24.17
C ALA A 241 4.00 -17.52 24.41
N ALA A 242 5.01 -17.47 23.53
CA ALA A 242 6.20 -18.29 23.68
C ALA A 242 7.01 -17.95 24.94
N ARG A 243 7.18 -16.65 25.21
CA ARG A 243 7.86 -16.17 26.42
C ARG A 243 7.13 -16.64 27.69
N MET A 244 5.80 -16.53 27.75
CA MET A 244 5.00 -17.01 28.87
C MET A 244 5.22 -18.52 29.15
N VAL A 245 5.28 -19.34 28.09
CA VAL A 245 5.57 -20.77 28.22
C VAL A 245 6.98 -20.99 28.76
N ALA A 246 7.97 -20.24 28.29
CA ALA A 246 9.36 -20.38 28.74
C ALA A 246 9.52 -20.02 30.22
N GLU A 247 8.89 -18.92 30.66
CA GLU A 247 8.97 -18.39 32.04
C GLU A 247 8.07 -19.12 33.03
N SER A 248 7.05 -19.87 32.57
CA SER A 248 6.13 -20.61 33.42
C SER A 248 6.84 -21.75 34.19
N ASP A 249 6.47 -22.01 35.42
CA ASP A 249 6.91 -23.22 36.17
C ASP A 249 6.20 -24.50 35.70
N ARG A 250 5.11 -24.37 34.96
CA ARG A 250 4.30 -25.48 34.43
C ARG A 250 4.98 -26.15 33.23
N ARG A 251 4.76 -27.45 33.10
CA ARG A 251 5.21 -28.24 31.94
C ARG A 251 4.07 -28.67 31.02
N ASP A 252 2.83 -28.44 31.43
CA ASP A 252 1.61 -28.77 30.71
C ASP A 252 1.06 -27.61 29.88
N VAL A 253 1.89 -26.62 29.58
CA VAL A 253 1.56 -25.45 28.77
C VAL A 253 2.33 -25.42 27.46
N ALA A 254 1.70 -24.90 26.40
CA ALA A 254 2.26 -24.74 25.08
C ALA A 254 1.93 -23.37 24.49
N SER A 255 2.61 -22.98 23.42
CA SER A 255 2.26 -21.80 22.62
C SER A 255 2.21 -22.11 21.14
N LEU A 256 1.31 -21.45 20.41
CA LEU A 256 1.38 -21.35 18.95
C LEU A 256 2.22 -20.12 18.60
N SER A 257 3.39 -20.34 18.01
CA SER A 257 4.32 -19.24 17.73
C SER A 257 5.23 -19.57 16.55
N SER A 258 6.11 -18.61 16.17
CA SER A 258 7.12 -18.82 15.14
C SER A 258 8.20 -19.79 15.59
N ARG A 259 8.86 -20.44 14.64
CA ARG A 259 10.03 -21.30 14.95
C ARG A 259 11.19 -20.51 15.57
N SER A 260 11.34 -19.23 15.22
CA SER A 260 12.36 -18.36 15.82
C SER A 260 12.19 -18.21 17.33
N CYS A 261 10.94 -18.15 17.83
CA CYS A 261 10.66 -18.14 19.25
C CYS A 261 11.13 -19.40 19.99
N ALA A 262 11.15 -20.56 19.32
CA ALA A 262 11.68 -21.78 19.94
C ALA A 262 13.18 -21.62 20.26
N THR A 263 13.95 -21.08 19.33
CA THR A 263 15.38 -20.80 19.54
C THR A 263 15.59 -19.69 20.57
N GLN A 264 14.85 -18.60 20.46
CA GLN A 264 14.98 -17.42 21.32
C GLN A 264 14.70 -17.73 22.79
N TYR A 265 13.68 -18.55 23.06
CA TYR A 265 13.22 -18.83 24.43
C TYR A 265 13.59 -20.24 24.94
N GLY A 266 14.45 -20.99 24.19
CA GLY A 266 14.90 -22.33 24.60
C GLY A 266 13.76 -23.37 24.63
N LEU A 267 12.73 -23.19 23.83
CA LEU A 267 11.60 -24.11 23.70
C LEU A 267 11.86 -25.18 22.60
N SER A 268 11.09 -26.24 22.66
CA SER A 268 11.10 -27.30 21.66
C SER A 268 9.87 -27.20 20.75
N VAL A 269 10.06 -27.43 19.46
CA VAL A 269 8.96 -27.55 18.50
C VAL A 269 8.36 -28.94 18.63
N LEU A 270 7.13 -29.03 19.16
CA LEU A 270 6.41 -30.29 19.31
C LEU A 270 5.67 -30.68 18.03
N ALA A 271 5.08 -29.71 17.34
CA ALA A 271 4.48 -29.85 16.02
C ALA A 271 4.81 -28.62 15.17
N GLY A 272 5.26 -28.85 13.94
CA GLY A 272 5.67 -27.77 13.02
C GLY A 272 4.61 -27.45 11.99
N SER A 273 4.50 -26.18 11.56
CA SER A 273 3.63 -25.72 10.48
C SER A 273 2.19 -26.16 10.65
N VAL A 274 1.60 -25.87 11.83
CA VAL A 274 0.27 -26.35 12.24
C VAL A 274 -0.88 -25.48 11.76
N GLN A 275 -0.61 -24.44 10.98
CA GLN A 275 -1.63 -23.59 10.38
C GLN A 275 -2.40 -24.32 9.26
N ASN A 276 -3.70 -24.00 9.09
CA ASN A 276 -4.58 -24.57 8.09
C ASN A 276 -4.13 -24.27 6.64
N ASN A 277 -3.53 -23.07 6.42
CA ASN A 277 -3.05 -22.66 5.11
C ASN A 277 -1.53 -22.41 5.13
N GLY A 278 -0.79 -23.14 4.29
CA GLY A 278 0.67 -23.04 4.18
C GLY A 278 1.16 -21.78 3.42
N ASN A 279 0.28 -21.06 2.72
CA ASN A 279 0.62 -19.84 1.97
C ASN A 279 0.20 -18.58 2.74
N ASN A 280 0.68 -18.45 3.98
CA ASN A 280 0.44 -17.30 4.82
C ASN A 280 1.68 -16.40 4.88
N HIS A 281 1.55 -15.17 4.38
CA HIS A 281 2.62 -14.18 4.37
C HIS A 281 2.12 -12.86 4.94
N THR A 282 2.99 -12.19 5.69
CA THR A 282 2.75 -10.80 6.11
C THR A 282 3.75 -9.89 5.40
N ARG A 283 3.22 -8.86 4.77
CA ARG A 283 4.02 -7.78 4.18
C ARG A 283 4.27 -6.73 5.25
N PHE A 284 5.55 -6.40 5.43
CA PHE A 284 6.01 -5.32 6.30
C PHE A 284 6.57 -4.20 5.46
N ILE A 285 6.37 -2.97 5.91
CA ILE A 285 7.01 -1.78 5.38
C ILE A 285 8.09 -1.29 6.34
N CYS A 286 9.18 -0.81 5.77
CA CYS A 286 10.23 -0.08 6.49
C CYS A 286 9.99 1.41 6.26
N ILE A 287 9.75 2.13 7.34
CA ILE A 287 9.48 3.57 7.32
C ILE A 287 10.65 4.37 7.87
N SER A 288 10.79 5.60 7.40
CA SER A 288 11.74 6.61 7.86
C SER A 288 11.07 7.98 7.92
N ASN A 289 11.62 8.90 8.66
CA ASN A 289 11.19 10.30 8.67
C ASN A 289 11.61 11.02 7.37
N GLU A 290 12.70 10.60 6.77
CA GLU A 290 13.26 11.18 5.56
C GLU A 290 12.91 10.35 4.32
N LEU A 291 12.77 11.01 3.16
CA LEU A 291 12.61 10.34 1.88
C LEU A 291 13.97 9.80 1.41
N GLU A 292 14.09 8.49 1.40
CA GLU A 292 15.26 7.77 0.88
C GLU A 292 14.81 6.86 -0.28
N ILE A 293 15.42 7.01 -1.45
CA ILE A 293 15.12 6.21 -2.65
C ILE A 293 16.37 5.43 -3.04
N TYR A 294 16.36 4.15 -2.74
CA TYR A 294 17.47 3.25 -3.04
C TYR A 294 17.36 2.69 -4.47
N PRO A 295 18.50 2.36 -5.12
CA PRO A 295 18.51 1.74 -6.43
C PRO A 295 17.62 0.50 -6.51
N GLY A 296 16.93 0.33 -7.64
CA GLY A 296 16.02 -0.80 -7.87
C GLY A 296 14.60 -0.56 -7.37
N ALA A 297 14.25 0.65 -6.94
CA ALA A 297 12.89 1.02 -6.56
C ALA A 297 11.91 0.76 -7.72
N ASP A 298 11.06 -0.25 -7.57
CA ASP A 298 10.09 -0.73 -8.57
C ASP A 298 8.63 -0.59 -8.10
N ARG A 299 8.43 -0.12 -6.88
CA ARG A 299 7.13 0.13 -6.25
C ARG A 299 7.02 1.55 -5.76
N THR A 300 5.82 2.11 -5.83
CA THR A 300 5.53 3.45 -5.35
C THR A 300 4.24 3.44 -4.55
N SER A 301 4.29 4.02 -3.34
CA SER A 301 3.11 4.17 -2.48
C SER A 301 2.69 5.61 -2.36
N LEU A 302 1.38 5.80 -2.41
CA LEU A 302 0.72 7.10 -2.37
C LEU A 302 -0.42 7.08 -1.36
N MET A 303 -0.68 8.22 -0.73
CA MET A 303 -1.95 8.49 -0.03
C MET A 303 -2.59 9.74 -0.63
N LEU A 304 -3.91 9.72 -0.79
CA LEU A 304 -4.62 10.85 -1.37
C LEU A 304 -6.09 10.87 -0.96
N VAL A 305 -6.65 12.06 -0.95
CA VAL A 305 -8.09 12.32 -0.79
C VAL A 305 -8.64 12.76 -2.13
N THR A 306 -9.69 12.08 -2.59
CA THR A 306 -10.37 12.47 -3.82
C THR A 306 -11.58 13.34 -3.50
N PRO A 307 -11.98 14.26 -4.41
CA PRO A 307 -13.23 14.97 -4.26
C PRO A 307 -14.42 14.02 -4.06
N HIS A 308 -15.29 14.30 -3.08
CA HIS A 308 -16.45 13.48 -2.78
C HIS A 308 -17.53 13.65 -3.85
N ARG A 309 -17.37 13.01 -5.00
CA ARG A 309 -18.30 13.03 -6.13
C ARG A 309 -18.30 11.71 -6.90
N PRO A 310 -19.41 11.34 -7.57
CA PRO A 310 -19.47 10.14 -8.39
C PRO A 310 -18.34 10.09 -9.43
N GLY A 311 -17.69 8.95 -9.54
CA GLY A 311 -16.63 8.71 -10.53
C GLY A 311 -15.24 9.24 -10.17
N ALA A 312 -15.01 9.90 -9.03
CA ALA A 312 -13.70 10.43 -8.66
C ALA A 312 -12.63 9.33 -8.60
N LEU A 313 -12.88 8.26 -7.86
CA LEU A 313 -11.99 7.11 -7.78
C LEU A 313 -11.82 6.39 -9.14
N TYR A 314 -12.91 6.24 -9.91
CA TYR A 314 -12.85 5.65 -11.25
C TYR A 314 -11.90 6.44 -12.17
N LYS A 315 -11.98 7.76 -12.17
CA LYS A 315 -11.10 8.61 -13.00
C LYS A 315 -9.63 8.41 -12.66
N MET A 316 -9.32 8.24 -11.41
CA MET A 316 -7.96 7.95 -10.94
C MET A 316 -7.48 6.57 -11.43
N LEU A 317 -8.29 5.53 -11.24
CA LEU A 317 -7.98 4.18 -11.72
C LEU A 317 -7.84 4.13 -13.24
N ALA A 318 -8.66 4.89 -13.96
CA ALA A 318 -8.56 5.00 -15.43
C ALA A 318 -7.20 5.58 -15.89
N ARG A 319 -6.60 6.49 -15.11
CA ARG A 319 -5.24 7.02 -15.40
C ARG A 319 -4.16 5.98 -15.19
N PHE A 320 -4.21 5.22 -14.09
CA PHE A 320 -3.26 4.13 -13.88
C PHE A 320 -3.31 3.15 -15.06
N ASN A 321 -4.51 2.79 -15.49
CA ASN A 321 -4.71 1.92 -16.66
C ASN A 321 -4.18 2.55 -17.96
N ALA A 322 -4.48 3.83 -18.22
CA ALA A 322 -4.01 4.53 -19.43
C ALA A 322 -2.48 4.62 -19.53
N LEU A 323 -1.80 4.72 -18.39
CA LEU A 323 -0.34 4.71 -18.30
C LEU A 323 0.26 3.29 -18.26
N GLY A 324 -0.58 2.25 -18.18
CA GLY A 324 -0.16 0.85 -18.02
C GLY A 324 0.50 0.59 -16.67
N ILE A 325 0.09 1.30 -15.63
CA ILE A 325 0.58 1.12 -14.25
C ILE A 325 -0.34 0.14 -13.53
N ASN A 326 0.24 -0.96 -13.03
CA ASN A 326 -0.48 -1.96 -12.27
C ASN A 326 -0.70 -1.50 -10.83
N LEU A 327 -1.91 -1.72 -10.31
CA LEU A 327 -2.28 -1.44 -8.94
C LEU A 327 -2.14 -2.70 -8.09
N LEU A 328 -1.20 -2.68 -7.15
CA LEU A 328 -0.93 -3.81 -6.25
C LEU A 328 -1.82 -3.81 -5.02
N LYS A 329 -2.16 -2.62 -4.51
CA LYS A 329 -3.01 -2.44 -3.33
C LYS A 329 -3.85 -1.18 -3.44
N LEU A 330 -5.08 -1.29 -3.00
CA LEU A 330 -5.99 -0.18 -2.72
C LEU A 330 -6.61 -0.40 -1.35
N GLU A 331 -6.46 0.56 -0.47
CA GLU A 331 -7.12 0.58 0.83
C GLU A 331 -7.79 1.93 1.04
N SER A 332 -9.00 1.95 1.58
CA SER A 332 -9.71 3.17 1.93
C SER A 332 -9.88 3.28 3.44
N ARG A 333 -9.59 4.47 3.98
CA ARG A 333 -9.81 4.76 5.40
C ARG A 333 -10.64 6.04 5.53
N PRO A 334 -11.65 6.05 6.43
CA PRO A 334 -12.39 7.27 6.71
C PRO A 334 -11.45 8.32 7.31
N LEU A 335 -11.64 9.57 6.92
CA LEU A 335 -10.90 10.68 7.53
C LEU A 335 -11.57 11.06 8.85
N PRO A 336 -10.81 11.15 9.96
CA PRO A 336 -11.32 11.70 11.19
C PRO A 336 -11.86 13.13 10.95
N ASP A 337 -12.96 13.48 11.57
CA ASP A 337 -13.56 14.82 11.55
C ASP A 337 -14.08 15.32 10.17
N ARG A 338 -14.18 14.41 9.17
CA ARG A 338 -14.74 14.74 7.85
C ARG A 338 -15.85 13.75 7.48
N ASP A 339 -17.07 14.25 7.34
CA ASP A 339 -18.24 13.43 7.02
C ASP A 339 -18.11 12.80 5.62
N PHE A 340 -18.08 11.46 5.59
CA PHE A 340 -18.05 10.66 4.36
C PHE A 340 -16.89 10.91 3.40
N GLU A 341 -15.78 11.51 3.85
CA GLU A 341 -14.54 11.60 3.09
C GLU A 341 -13.59 10.46 3.44
N PHE A 342 -12.84 10.01 2.44
CA PHE A 342 -11.93 8.87 2.55
C PHE A 342 -10.53 9.23 2.06
N MET A 343 -9.54 8.83 2.87
CA MET A 343 -8.16 8.69 2.40
C MET A 343 -8.02 7.36 1.66
N PHE A 344 -7.43 7.40 0.48
CA PHE A 344 -7.08 6.21 -0.28
C PHE A 344 -5.56 6.01 -0.24
N TYR A 345 -5.15 4.81 0.13
CA TYR A 345 -3.78 4.34 0.02
C TYR A 345 -3.66 3.48 -1.25
N PHE A 346 -2.62 3.75 -2.04
CA PHE A 346 -2.29 3.01 -3.24
C PHE A 346 -0.87 2.50 -3.20
N ASP A 347 -0.68 1.21 -3.56
CA ASP A 347 0.61 0.68 -3.97
C ASP A 347 0.59 0.43 -5.47
N LEU A 348 1.53 1.02 -6.16
CA LEU A 348 1.68 0.93 -7.61
C LEU A 348 2.93 0.12 -7.95
N GLU A 349 2.82 -0.77 -8.92
CA GLU A 349 3.96 -1.40 -9.56
C GLU A 349 4.52 -0.42 -10.62
N ALA A 350 5.27 0.54 -10.12
CA ALA A 350 5.81 1.62 -10.93
C ALA A 350 7.17 2.06 -10.41
N SER A 351 8.15 2.00 -11.29
CA SER A 351 9.50 2.46 -10.98
C SER A 351 9.57 3.98 -10.98
N VAL A 352 10.27 4.54 -10.01
CA VAL A 352 10.56 5.97 -9.91
C VAL A 352 11.27 6.50 -11.16
N TYR A 353 12.04 5.67 -11.84
CA TYR A 353 12.74 6.03 -13.09
C TYR A 353 11.83 6.05 -14.33
N SER A 354 10.55 5.72 -14.19
CA SER A 354 9.61 5.73 -15.29
C SER A 354 9.07 7.14 -15.55
N PRO A 355 9.19 7.69 -16.76
CA PRO A 355 8.58 8.97 -17.12
C PRO A 355 7.06 8.97 -16.91
N LYS A 356 6.41 7.79 -17.01
CA LYS A 356 4.98 7.62 -16.78
C LYS A 356 4.61 7.86 -15.32
N LEU A 357 5.45 7.42 -14.37
CA LEU A 357 5.21 7.67 -12.96
C LEU A 357 5.36 9.17 -12.64
N ALA A 358 6.41 9.81 -13.12
CA ALA A 358 6.60 11.26 -12.93
C ALA A 358 5.39 12.05 -13.44
N GLN A 359 4.88 11.70 -14.64
CA GLN A 359 3.67 12.28 -15.18
C GLN A 359 2.46 12.06 -14.28
N LEU A 360 2.24 10.82 -13.79
CA LEU A 360 1.13 10.47 -12.92
C LEU A 360 1.16 11.26 -11.61
N LEU A 361 2.33 11.30 -10.95
CA LEU A 361 2.50 12.02 -9.68
C LEU A 361 2.14 13.50 -9.81
N ALA A 362 2.59 14.11 -10.90
CA ALA A 362 2.29 15.48 -11.25
C ALA A 362 0.79 15.77 -11.41
N GLU A 363 0.09 14.88 -12.08
CA GLU A 363 -1.34 15.00 -12.33
C GLU A 363 -2.13 14.81 -11.01
N LEU A 364 -1.73 13.82 -10.19
CA LEU A 364 -2.40 13.54 -8.92
C LEU A 364 -2.23 14.67 -7.89
N GLU A 365 -1.05 15.25 -7.79
CA GLU A 365 -0.75 16.37 -6.87
C GLU A 365 -1.67 17.57 -7.12
N GLN A 366 -2.07 17.80 -8.37
CA GLN A 366 -2.92 18.95 -8.75
C GLN A 366 -4.42 18.69 -8.68
N GLU A 367 -4.85 17.44 -8.76
CA GLU A 367 -6.25 17.09 -8.85
C GLU A 367 -6.86 16.51 -7.57
N CYS A 368 -6.04 16.04 -6.65
CA CYS A 368 -6.49 15.55 -5.37
C CYS A 368 -6.65 16.71 -4.37
N ASP A 369 -7.63 16.60 -3.49
CA ASP A 369 -7.81 17.56 -2.41
C ASP A 369 -6.63 17.50 -1.44
N GLU A 370 -6.10 16.30 -1.21
CA GLU A 370 -4.84 16.06 -0.51
C GLU A 370 -4.06 14.97 -1.23
N PHE A 371 -2.75 15.16 -1.33
CA PHE A 371 -1.85 14.20 -1.95
C PHE A 371 -0.57 14.05 -1.11
N THR A 372 -0.19 12.79 -0.86
CA THR A 372 1.05 12.46 -0.15
C THR A 372 1.80 11.37 -0.90
N TYR A 373 2.97 11.71 -1.41
CA TYR A 373 3.94 10.74 -1.88
C TYR A 373 4.65 10.10 -0.70
N LEU A 374 4.40 8.81 -0.48
CA LEU A 374 4.99 8.06 0.63
C LEU A 374 6.41 7.56 0.33
N GLY A 375 6.72 7.31 -0.94
CA GLY A 375 8.04 6.90 -1.39
C GLY A 375 8.00 5.88 -2.52
N SER A 376 9.18 5.70 -3.14
CA SER A 376 9.43 4.62 -4.09
C SER A 376 10.51 3.71 -3.54
N TYR A 377 10.30 2.40 -3.59
CA TYR A 377 11.13 1.42 -2.89
C TYR A 377 11.13 0.06 -3.57
N LEU A 378 12.04 -0.80 -3.12
CA LEU A 378 12.12 -2.21 -3.51
C LEU A 378 11.41 -3.10 -2.48
N GLU A 379 10.68 -4.10 -2.93
CA GLU A 379 10.19 -5.20 -2.07
C GLU A 379 11.19 -6.35 -2.03
N VAL A 380 11.56 -6.80 -0.82
CA VAL A 380 12.43 -7.95 -0.57
C VAL A 380 11.56 -9.20 -0.34
N PHE A 381 11.87 -10.29 -1.04
CA PHE A 381 11.17 -11.58 -0.97
C PHE A 381 11.91 -12.61 -0.13
#